data_c35f0f89ec6e883d2d40d7b515893d3b
#
_entry.id   c35f0f89ec6e883d2d40d7b515893d3b
#
_cell.length_a   1.000
_cell.length_b   1.000
_cell.length_c   1.000
_cell.angle_alpha   90.00
_cell.angle_beta   90.00
_cell.angle_gamma   90.00
#
_symmetry.space_group_name_H-M   'P 1'
#
loop_
_entity.id
_entity.type
_entity.pdbx_description
1 polymer ?
#
loop_
_entity_poly.entity_id
_entity_poly.type
_entity_poly.pdbx_seq_one_letter_code
_entity_poly.pdbx_strand_id
1 'polypeptide(L)'
;LAGGRRNSGDAAETAEKATRYIAKLAKHNGCTTIADKAFGFILTLKAIDGYTNALKKEQLPVRFVVEPFYSKNMDGVFGGWNGLQQLRQQIENDRFIFNHAKILADGSIQGYTANLLNKEYYSGARNGKLIYDDDTMFDILKECEEHGYSVSIHTNGNGATEQVLRVVKRLREENPTSIYRHTVEHVQLATENQLARLHELNIGANFFANHLYYWGDVHAEYTVGPYEVKRMEPMRSAVNHGVR
;
A
#
# COMPACT_ATOMS: atom_id res chain seq x y z
N LEU A 1 10.71 -28.08 -17.70
CA LEU A 1 11.39 -27.09 -16.85
C LEU A 1 11.44 -27.68 -15.46
N ALA A 2 12.64 -28.14 -15.03
CA ALA A 2 12.85 -28.76 -13.74
C ALA A 2 12.70 -27.72 -12.63
N GLY A 3 11.65 -27.87 -11.81
CA GLY A 3 11.47 -27.13 -10.57
C GLY A 3 12.47 -27.61 -9.53
N GLY A 4 13.66 -27.01 -9.50
CA GLY A 4 14.62 -27.24 -8.44
C GLY A 4 14.00 -26.82 -7.08
N ARG A 5 13.89 -27.74 -6.13
CA ARG A 5 13.60 -27.44 -4.72
C ARG A 5 14.72 -26.52 -4.22
N ARG A 6 14.46 -25.22 -4.13
CA ARG A 6 15.37 -24.27 -3.47
C ARG A 6 15.48 -24.68 -2.01
N ASN A 7 16.70 -24.90 -1.55
CA ASN A 7 17.00 -25.23 -0.16
C ASN A 7 16.51 -24.11 0.76
N SER A 8 15.87 -24.46 1.83
CA SER A 8 15.21 -23.52 2.74
C SER A 8 16.16 -22.60 3.56
N GLY A 9 17.47 -22.90 3.58
CA GLY A 9 18.52 -22.02 4.07
C GLY A 9 18.85 -20.88 3.11
N ASP A 10 18.59 -21.07 1.82
CA ASP A 10 18.83 -20.11 0.75
C ASP A 10 17.83 -18.91 0.77
N ALA A 11 16.60 -19.10 1.29
CA ALA A 11 15.58 -18.05 1.30
C ALA A 11 15.92 -16.94 2.31
N ALA A 12 16.37 -17.26 3.52
CA ALA A 12 16.76 -16.27 4.52
C ALA A 12 18.00 -15.49 4.09
N GLU A 13 19.04 -16.17 3.61
CA GLU A 13 20.26 -15.55 3.12
C GLU A 13 19.98 -14.66 1.90
N THR A 14 19.14 -15.12 0.98
CA THR A 14 18.73 -14.36 -0.19
C THR A 14 17.96 -13.09 0.20
N ALA A 15 17.01 -13.18 1.15
CA ALA A 15 16.27 -12.03 1.64
C ALA A 15 17.18 -11.03 2.37
N GLU A 16 18.12 -11.50 3.20
CA GLU A 16 19.11 -10.65 3.86
C GLU A 16 19.97 -9.88 2.84
N LYS A 17 20.51 -10.57 1.83
CA LYS A 17 21.30 -9.97 0.75
C LYS A 17 20.49 -8.97 -0.07
N ALA A 18 19.24 -9.31 -0.42
CA ALA A 18 18.35 -8.43 -1.18
C ALA A 18 18.04 -7.14 -0.41
N THR A 19 17.72 -7.24 0.88
CA THR A 19 17.45 -6.08 1.73
C THR A 19 18.66 -5.13 1.80
N ARG A 20 19.87 -5.67 1.97
CA ARG A 20 21.11 -4.88 1.95
C ARG A 20 21.38 -4.21 0.61
N TYR A 21 21.13 -4.95 -0.48
CA TYR A 21 21.30 -4.43 -1.83
C TYR A 21 20.35 -3.27 -2.12
N ILE A 22 19.06 -3.43 -1.81
CA ILE A 22 18.05 -2.38 -1.99
C ILE A 22 18.35 -1.15 -1.16
N ALA A 23 18.79 -1.32 0.09
CA ALA A 23 19.18 -0.20 0.94
C ALA A 23 20.36 0.61 0.36
N LYS A 24 21.37 -0.08 -0.21
CA LYS A 24 22.51 0.58 -0.89
C LYS A 24 22.07 1.27 -2.17
N LEU A 25 21.21 0.64 -2.97
CA LEU A 25 20.67 1.20 -4.20
C LEU A 25 19.83 2.46 -3.92
N ALA A 26 18.98 2.43 -2.91
CA ALA A 26 18.19 3.57 -2.47
C ALA A 26 19.08 4.74 -2.06
N LYS A 27 20.08 4.49 -1.21
CA LYS A 27 21.07 5.52 -0.84
C LYS A 27 21.78 6.10 -2.04
N HIS A 28 22.22 5.27 -3.00
CA HIS A 28 22.88 5.72 -4.22
C HIS A 28 22.02 6.67 -5.03
N ASN A 29 20.70 6.44 -5.04
CA ASN A 29 19.72 7.29 -5.73
C ASN A 29 19.16 8.44 -4.86
N GLY A 30 19.78 8.74 -3.73
CA GLY A 30 19.39 9.85 -2.86
C GLY A 30 18.18 9.59 -1.97
N CYS A 31 17.65 8.36 -1.94
CA CYS A 31 16.55 8.01 -1.06
C CYS A 31 17.06 7.83 0.38
N THR A 32 16.36 8.43 1.34
CA THR A 32 16.69 8.34 2.77
C THR A 32 15.78 7.37 3.52
N THR A 33 14.65 7.01 2.94
CA THR A 33 13.65 6.12 3.53
C THR A 33 13.04 5.23 2.46
N ILE A 34 12.81 3.96 2.77
CA ILE A 34 12.10 2.99 1.94
C ILE A 34 10.84 2.57 2.70
N ALA A 35 9.71 2.51 2.02
CA ALA A 35 8.50 1.86 2.53
C ALA A 35 8.33 0.49 1.87
N ASP A 36 8.32 -0.57 2.66
CA ASP A 36 7.95 -1.91 2.20
C ASP A 36 6.46 -2.12 2.49
N LYS A 37 5.65 -1.92 1.45
CA LYS A 37 4.19 -1.83 1.54
C LYS A 37 3.45 -3.15 1.32
N ALA A 38 4.09 -4.28 1.44
CA ALA A 38 3.41 -5.58 1.34
C ALA A 38 4.20 -6.67 2.08
N PHE A 39 4.80 -6.30 3.19
CA PHE A 39 5.62 -7.20 3.98
C PHE A 39 4.84 -8.44 4.40
N GLY A 40 5.37 -9.61 4.09
CA GLY A 40 4.74 -10.89 4.37
C GLY A 40 3.75 -11.38 3.31
N PHE A 41 3.38 -10.60 2.29
CA PHE A 41 2.40 -11.02 1.27
C PHE A 41 2.88 -12.21 0.43
N ILE A 42 4.13 -12.17 -0.02
CA ILE A 42 4.74 -13.24 -0.84
C ILE A 42 5.94 -13.88 -0.16
N LEU A 43 6.30 -13.42 1.03
CA LEU A 43 7.45 -13.92 1.76
C LEU A 43 7.09 -15.19 2.55
N THR A 44 8.01 -16.15 2.56
CA THR A 44 7.95 -17.26 3.51
C THR A 44 8.46 -16.78 4.88
N LEU A 45 8.08 -17.52 5.96
CA LEU A 45 8.62 -17.26 7.32
C LEU A 45 10.16 -17.12 7.33
N LYS A 46 10.87 -17.96 6.56
CA LYS A 46 12.33 -17.91 6.46
C LYS A 46 12.85 -16.66 5.73
N ALA A 47 12.12 -16.14 4.76
CA ALA A 47 12.48 -14.88 4.13
C ALA A 47 12.28 -13.70 5.10
N ILE A 48 11.28 -13.76 5.95
CA ILE A 48 11.08 -12.79 7.05
C ILE A 48 12.27 -12.81 8.02
N ASP A 49 12.78 -13.99 8.38
CA ASP A 49 13.99 -14.11 9.22
C ASP A 49 15.20 -13.43 8.57
N GLY A 50 15.41 -13.64 7.27
CA GLY A 50 16.49 -12.99 6.53
C GLY A 50 16.35 -11.47 6.49
N TYR A 51 15.14 -10.98 6.23
CA TYR A 51 14.81 -9.56 6.26
C TYR A 51 15.10 -8.97 7.65
N THR A 52 14.57 -9.56 8.72
CA THR A 52 14.79 -9.13 10.10
C THR A 52 16.25 -9.20 10.51
N ASN A 53 17.00 -10.19 10.05
CA ASN A 53 18.45 -10.27 10.31
C ASN A 53 19.21 -9.09 9.68
N ALA A 54 18.85 -8.67 8.45
CA ALA A 54 19.43 -7.49 7.83
C ALA A 54 19.17 -6.23 8.64
N LEU A 55 17.96 -6.11 9.22
CA LEU A 55 17.57 -4.96 10.02
C LEU A 55 18.26 -4.92 11.39
N LYS A 56 18.52 -6.10 12.01
CA LYS A 56 19.16 -6.20 13.35
C LYS A 56 20.68 -6.05 13.33
N LYS A 57 21.34 -6.61 12.32
CA LYS A 57 22.80 -6.82 12.32
C LYS A 57 23.62 -5.61 11.90
N GLU A 58 23.05 -4.69 11.14
CA GLU A 58 23.80 -3.55 10.59
C GLU A 58 22.99 -2.26 10.62
N GLN A 59 23.70 -1.15 10.72
CA GLN A 59 23.14 0.15 10.41
C GLN A 59 22.96 0.25 8.89
N LEU A 60 21.78 -0.15 8.40
CA LEU A 60 21.44 0.06 7.00
C LEU A 60 21.47 1.57 6.67
N PRO A 61 21.91 1.95 5.48
CA PRO A 61 22.17 3.37 5.16
C PRO A 61 20.90 4.22 5.00
N VAL A 62 19.72 3.61 5.06
CA VAL A 62 18.40 4.25 4.92
C VAL A 62 17.45 3.77 6.01
N ARG A 63 16.38 4.53 6.26
CA ARG A 63 15.27 4.11 7.13
C ARG A 63 14.33 3.19 6.37
N PHE A 64 13.60 2.36 7.12
CA PHE A 64 12.54 1.52 6.60
C PHE A 64 11.23 1.78 7.33
N VAL A 65 10.14 1.90 6.58
CA VAL A 65 8.78 1.78 7.06
C VAL A 65 8.28 0.43 6.56
N VAL A 66 7.97 -0.47 7.50
CA VAL A 66 7.55 -1.83 7.17
C VAL A 66 6.05 -1.93 7.40
N GLU A 67 5.32 -2.30 6.35
CA GLU A 67 3.88 -2.37 6.36
C GLU A 67 3.42 -3.82 6.14
N PRO A 68 3.13 -4.57 7.24
CA PRO A 68 2.64 -5.93 7.13
C PRO A 68 1.37 -6.00 6.31
N PHE A 69 1.32 -6.96 5.39
CA PHE A 69 0.12 -7.20 4.61
C PHE A 69 -0.95 -7.83 5.50
N TYR A 70 -2.12 -7.20 5.55
CA TYR A 70 -3.22 -7.67 6.37
C TYR A 70 -3.74 -9.01 5.86
N SER A 71 -3.82 -9.97 6.74
CA SER A 71 -4.63 -11.19 6.63
C SER A 71 -5.58 -11.22 7.83
N LYS A 72 -6.68 -11.94 7.74
CA LYS A 72 -7.66 -12.00 8.84
C LYS A 72 -6.95 -12.35 10.15
N ASN A 73 -7.12 -11.50 11.17
CA ASN A 73 -6.44 -11.57 12.47
C ASN A 73 -4.90 -11.62 12.40
N MET A 74 -4.29 -11.21 11.29
CA MET A 74 -2.86 -11.36 11.03
C MET A 74 -2.35 -12.82 11.16
N ASP A 75 -3.22 -13.81 10.93
CA ASP A 75 -2.89 -15.23 11.13
C ASP A 75 -1.90 -15.79 10.10
N GLY A 76 -1.73 -15.13 8.97
CA GLY A 76 -0.84 -15.58 7.89
C GLY A 76 0.58 -15.90 8.36
N VAL A 77 1.57 -15.17 7.83
CA VAL A 77 2.99 -15.38 8.17
C VAL A 77 3.39 -14.83 9.55
N PHE A 78 2.53 -14.04 10.19
CA PHE A 78 2.84 -13.39 11.47
C PHE A 78 2.39 -14.20 12.68
N GLY A 79 1.49 -15.20 12.52
CA GLY A 79 0.94 -15.95 13.65
C GLY A 79 0.02 -15.11 14.54
N GLY A 80 -0.78 -14.26 13.92
CA GLY A 80 -1.72 -13.37 14.59
C GLY A 80 -1.11 -12.03 15.03
N TRP A 81 -1.95 -11.19 15.60
CA TRP A 81 -1.54 -9.88 16.13
C TRP A 81 -0.44 -9.98 17.19
N ASN A 82 -0.48 -11.00 18.05
CA ASN A 82 0.55 -11.21 19.06
C ASN A 82 1.92 -11.52 18.43
N GLY A 83 1.97 -12.34 17.39
CA GLY A 83 3.21 -12.63 16.67
C GLY A 83 3.75 -11.40 15.94
N LEU A 84 2.88 -10.63 15.30
CA LEU A 84 3.27 -9.36 14.69
C LEU A 84 3.81 -8.36 15.72
N GLN A 85 3.18 -8.26 16.90
CA GLN A 85 3.63 -7.38 17.97
C GLN A 85 5.00 -7.82 18.54
N GLN A 86 5.23 -9.12 18.68
CA GLN A 86 6.55 -9.64 19.08
C GLN A 86 7.63 -9.31 18.04
N LEU A 87 7.32 -9.46 16.75
CA LEU A 87 8.22 -9.08 15.67
C LEU A 87 8.52 -7.60 15.71
N ARG A 88 7.49 -6.75 15.86
CA ARG A 88 7.62 -5.31 16.00
C ARG A 88 8.58 -4.93 17.12
N GLN A 89 8.37 -5.49 18.33
CA GLN A 89 9.23 -5.23 19.50
C GLN A 89 10.70 -5.63 19.28
N GLN A 90 10.95 -6.63 18.44
CA GLN A 90 12.31 -7.10 18.16
C GLN A 90 13.09 -6.21 17.21
N ILE A 91 12.41 -5.49 16.27
CA ILE A 91 13.08 -4.79 15.17
C ILE A 91 12.74 -3.30 15.09
N GLU A 92 11.66 -2.82 15.76
CA GLU A 92 11.31 -1.41 15.72
C GLU A 92 12.32 -0.54 16.47
N ASN A 93 12.74 0.54 15.85
CA ASN A 93 13.61 1.56 16.43
C ASN A 93 13.44 2.87 15.63
N ASP A 94 14.27 3.87 15.86
CA ASP A 94 14.24 5.17 15.15
C ASP A 94 14.48 5.09 13.63
N ARG A 95 14.94 3.95 13.14
CA ARG A 95 15.21 3.69 11.72
C ARG A 95 14.28 2.65 11.08
N PHE A 96 13.58 1.87 11.87
CA PHE A 96 12.66 0.82 11.44
C PHE A 96 11.32 1.02 12.11
N ILE A 97 10.30 1.39 11.32
CA ILE A 97 8.98 1.80 11.81
C ILE A 97 7.94 0.80 11.32
N PHE A 98 7.11 0.34 12.25
CA PHE A 98 5.94 -0.50 12.02
C PHE A 98 4.70 0.24 12.50
N ASN A 99 4.13 1.11 11.69
CA ASN A 99 2.98 1.91 12.09
C ASN A 99 1.80 1.86 11.11
N HIS A 100 1.94 1.12 10.03
CA HIS A 100 0.88 0.87 9.03
C HIS A 100 0.75 -0.61 8.75
N ALA A 101 -0.49 -1.05 8.46
CA ALA A 101 -0.79 -2.31 7.80
C ALA A 101 -1.15 -2.03 6.33
N LYS A 102 -1.03 -3.01 5.45
CA LYS A 102 -1.33 -2.87 4.02
C LYS A 102 -2.54 -3.70 3.62
N ILE A 103 -3.49 -3.08 2.90
CA ILE A 103 -4.58 -3.76 2.20
C ILE A 103 -4.69 -3.33 0.75
N LEU A 104 -5.49 -4.07 -0.03
CA LEU A 104 -5.83 -3.72 -1.41
C LEU A 104 -7.35 -3.47 -1.48
N ALA A 105 -7.79 -2.33 -2.01
CA ALA A 105 -9.19 -2.05 -2.24
C ALA A 105 -9.66 -2.50 -3.64
N ASP A 106 -8.76 -2.42 -4.62
CA ASP A 106 -9.02 -2.84 -6.01
C ASP A 106 -7.75 -3.42 -6.67
N GLY A 107 -7.78 -3.60 -7.98
CA GLY A 107 -6.67 -4.07 -8.78
C GLY A 107 -5.90 -2.95 -9.49
N SER A 108 -5.54 -3.16 -10.78
CA SER A 108 -4.75 -2.22 -11.57
C SER A 108 -5.48 -1.75 -12.83
N ILE A 109 -5.23 -0.50 -13.25
CA ILE A 109 -5.84 0.07 -14.47
C ILE A 109 -5.33 -0.70 -15.71
N GLN A 110 -4.04 -0.95 -15.82
CA GLN A 110 -3.45 -1.69 -16.92
C GLN A 110 -3.89 -3.16 -16.99
N GLY A 111 -4.34 -3.73 -15.90
CA GLY A 111 -4.90 -5.08 -15.82
C GLY A 111 -6.43 -5.13 -15.93
N TYR A 112 -7.10 -3.99 -16.16
CA TYR A 112 -8.57 -3.86 -16.20
C TYR A 112 -9.26 -4.37 -14.93
N THR A 113 -8.59 -4.28 -13.80
CA THR A 113 -9.08 -4.77 -12.49
C THR A 113 -9.24 -3.67 -11.46
N ALA A 114 -8.83 -2.44 -11.75
CA ALA A 114 -9.15 -1.26 -10.94
C ALA A 114 -10.63 -0.92 -11.02
N ASN A 115 -11.22 -0.51 -9.90
CA ASN A 115 -12.63 -0.12 -9.82
C ASN A 115 -12.80 1.36 -10.16
N LEU A 116 -13.44 1.65 -11.30
CA LEU A 116 -13.70 2.99 -11.78
C LEU A 116 -15.12 3.45 -11.37
N LEU A 117 -15.31 4.74 -11.15
CA LEU A 117 -16.64 5.33 -10.98
C LEU A 117 -17.50 5.18 -12.24
N ASN A 118 -16.88 5.22 -13.41
CA ASN A 118 -17.53 4.86 -14.68
C ASN A 118 -17.73 3.34 -14.73
N LYS A 119 -18.79 2.92 -15.42
CA LYS A 119 -19.16 1.50 -15.46
C LYS A 119 -18.25 0.63 -16.33
N GLU A 120 -17.46 1.24 -17.21
CA GLU A 120 -16.62 0.54 -18.20
C GLU A 120 -15.32 1.29 -18.45
N TYR A 121 -14.30 0.55 -18.85
CA TYR A 121 -13.06 1.11 -19.40
C TYR A 121 -13.30 1.70 -20.79
N TYR A 122 -12.41 2.58 -21.22
CA TYR A 122 -12.50 3.23 -22.54
C TYR A 122 -12.55 2.23 -23.71
N SER A 123 -11.89 1.09 -23.58
CA SER A 123 -11.94 -0.02 -24.55
C SER A 123 -13.25 -0.81 -24.54
N GLY A 124 -14.19 -0.52 -23.66
CA GLY A 124 -15.39 -1.32 -23.43
C GLY A 124 -15.16 -2.54 -22.52
N ALA A 125 -13.95 -2.72 -21.98
CA ALA A 125 -13.72 -3.75 -20.98
C ALA A 125 -14.53 -3.48 -19.72
N ARG A 126 -14.99 -4.55 -19.06
CA ARG A 126 -15.76 -4.46 -17.81
C ARG A 126 -14.95 -3.79 -16.71
N ASN A 127 -15.65 -3.02 -15.89
CA ASN A 127 -15.08 -2.41 -14.69
C ASN A 127 -14.50 -3.46 -13.72
N GLY A 128 -13.42 -3.11 -13.05
CA GLY A 128 -12.88 -3.90 -11.96
C GLY A 128 -13.82 -3.97 -10.76
N LYS A 129 -13.55 -4.91 -9.86
CA LYS A 129 -14.33 -5.09 -8.64
C LYS A 129 -13.58 -4.57 -7.43
N LEU A 130 -14.31 -4.06 -6.46
CA LEU A 130 -13.81 -3.86 -5.11
C LEU A 130 -13.47 -5.23 -4.48
N ILE A 131 -12.38 -5.29 -3.72
CA ILE A 131 -11.94 -6.53 -3.05
C ILE A 131 -12.77 -6.80 -1.81
N TYR A 132 -13.18 -5.74 -1.12
CA TYR A 132 -14.02 -5.80 0.08
C TYR A 132 -15.32 -5.02 -0.16
N ASP A 133 -16.38 -5.38 0.54
CA ASP A 133 -17.51 -4.49 0.76
C ASP A 133 -17.17 -3.44 1.84
N ASP A 134 -18.04 -2.45 2.01
CA ASP A 134 -17.79 -1.33 2.93
C ASP A 134 -17.74 -1.79 4.40
N ASP A 135 -18.53 -2.79 4.80
CA ASP A 135 -18.56 -3.31 6.18
C ASP A 135 -17.29 -4.10 6.48
N THR A 136 -16.86 -4.97 5.57
CA THR A 136 -15.60 -5.72 5.73
C THR A 136 -14.40 -4.77 5.79
N MET A 137 -14.34 -3.77 4.93
CA MET A 137 -13.25 -2.78 4.98
C MET A 137 -13.29 -1.97 6.29
N PHE A 138 -14.47 -1.59 6.76
CA PHE A 138 -14.64 -0.90 8.03
C PHE A 138 -14.08 -1.72 9.20
N ASP A 139 -14.44 -3.01 9.28
CA ASP A 139 -13.98 -3.91 10.34
C ASP A 139 -12.46 -4.08 10.32
N ILE A 140 -11.87 -4.20 9.11
CA ILE A 140 -10.40 -4.27 8.94
C ILE A 140 -9.72 -2.99 9.45
N LEU A 141 -10.22 -1.81 9.06
CA LEU A 141 -9.60 -0.55 9.49
C LEU A 141 -9.72 -0.37 11.01
N LYS A 142 -10.87 -0.71 11.57
CA LYS A 142 -11.12 -0.65 13.01
C LYS A 142 -10.20 -1.61 13.78
N GLU A 143 -10.11 -2.87 13.34
CA GLU A 143 -9.20 -3.86 13.92
C GLU A 143 -7.74 -3.39 13.89
N CYS A 144 -7.28 -2.82 12.77
CA CYS A 144 -5.94 -2.26 12.67
C CYS A 144 -5.71 -1.12 13.66
N GLU A 145 -6.66 -0.18 13.81
CA GLU A 145 -6.56 0.93 14.78
C GLU A 145 -6.50 0.39 16.23
N GLU A 146 -7.32 -0.61 16.57
CA GLU A 146 -7.33 -1.26 17.90
C GLU A 146 -5.97 -1.87 18.26
N HIS A 147 -5.22 -2.33 17.26
CA HIS A 147 -3.88 -2.88 17.42
C HIS A 147 -2.72 -1.88 17.22
N GLY A 148 -3.04 -0.60 17.03
CA GLY A 148 -2.02 0.46 16.96
C GLY A 148 -1.45 0.72 15.57
N TYR A 149 -2.21 0.40 14.50
CA TYR A 149 -1.79 0.58 13.11
C TYR A 149 -2.71 1.52 12.34
N SER A 150 -2.12 2.45 11.60
CA SER A 150 -2.79 3.04 10.43
C SER A 150 -2.83 2.02 9.28
N VAL A 151 -3.56 2.31 8.22
CA VAL A 151 -3.65 1.41 7.06
C VAL A 151 -3.27 2.14 5.79
N SER A 152 -2.38 1.54 5.00
CA SER A 152 -2.06 1.92 3.63
C SER A 152 -2.93 1.12 2.67
N ILE A 153 -3.80 1.80 1.96
CA ILE A 153 -4.86 1.19 1.16
C ILE A 153 -4.56 1.39 -0.33
N HIS A 154 -4.31 0.32 -1.06
CA HIS A 154 -4.14 0.38 -2.50
C HIS A 154 -5.46 0.81 -3.18
N THR A 155 -5.41 1.89 -3.95
CA THR A 155 -6.52 2.42 -4.73
C THR A 155 -6.02 2.93 -6.07
N ASN A 156 -6.22 2.17 -7.16
CA ASN A 156 -5.91 2.66 -8.50
C ASN A 156 -7.10 3.35 -9.15
N GLY A 157 -8.29 2.79 -8.98
CA GLY A 157 -9.51 3.38 -9.51
C GLY A 157 -10.15 4.40 -8.56
N ASN A 158 -10.78 5.39 -9.14
CA ASN A 158 -11.53 6.40 -8.37
C ASN A 158 -12.77 5.82 -7.66
N GLY A 159 -13.30 4.68 -8.09
CA GLY A 159 -14.34 3.96 -7.36
C GLY A 159 -13.83 3.34 -6.05
N ALA A 160 -12.60 2.80 -6.05
CA ALA A 160 -11.95 2.31 -4.83
C ALA A 160 -11.62 3.48 -3.88
N THR A 161 -11.13 4.60 -4.41
CA THR A 161 -10.92 5.83 -3.61
C THR A 161 -12.23 6.29 -2.96
N GLU A 162 -13.35 6.23 -3.69
CA GLU A 162 -14.68 6.58 -3.16
C GLU A 162 -15.11 5.66 -2.02
N GLN A 163 -14.82 4.36 -2.13
CA GLN A 163 -15.06 3.41 -1.04
C GLN A 163 -14.28 3.78 0.21
N VAL A 164 -12.98 4.04 0.08
CA VAL A 164 -12.14 4.43 1.23
C VAL A 164 -12.68 5.69 1.91
N LEU A 165 -13.09 6.69 1.14
CA LEU A 165 -13.66 7.94 1.67
C LEU A 165 -14.94 7.69 2.49
N ARG A 166 -15.85 6.81 1.99
CA ARG A 166 -17.07 6.46 2.75
C ARG A 166 -16.76 5.72 4.03
N VAL A 167 -15.87 4.73 3.96
CA VAL A 167 -15.52 3.88 5.10
C VAL A 167 -14.76 4.66 6.18
N VAL A 168 -13.77 5.46 5.79
CA VAL A 168 -13.01 6.26 6.77
C VAL A 168 -13.90 7.35 7.39
N LYS A 169 -14.82 7.96 6.62
CA LYS A 169 -15.80 8.88 7.19
C LYS A 169 -16.60 8.21 8.29
N ARG A 170 -17.18 7.03 8.03
CA ARG A 170 -17.91 6.24 9.04
C ARG A 170 -17.04 5.93 10.26
N LEU A 171 -15.78 5.55 10.05
CA LEU A 171 -14.85 5.26 11.13
C LEU A 171 -14.59 6.49 12.01
N ARG A 172 -14.46 7.69 11.42
CA ARG A 172 -14.30 8.94 12.17
C ARG A 172 -15.58 9.36 12.89
N GLU A 173 -16.75 9.08 12.35
CA GLU A 173 -18.04 9.28 13.03
C GLU A 173 -18.18 8.39 14.27
N GLU A 174 -17.71 7.14 14.21
CA GLU A 174 -17.71 6.20 15.34
C GLU A 174 -16.60 6.56 16.38
N ASN A 175 -15.41 6.95 15.92
CA ASN A 175 -14.28 7.35 16.76
C ASN A 175 -13.69 8.71 16.34
N PRO A 176 -14.31 9.84 16.74
CA PRO A 176 -13.85 11.19 16.35
C PRO A 176 -12.47 11.56 16.91
N THR A 177 -11.99 10.86 17.92
CA THR A 177 -10.71 11.12 18.59
C THR A 177 -9.57 10.23 18.05
N SER A 178 -9.83 9.41 17.04
CA SER A 178 -8.80 8.57 16.43
C SER A 178 -7.61 9.40 15.95
N ILE A 179 -6.42 8.99 16.36
CA ILE A 179 -5.14 9.62 16.00
C ILE A 179 -4.53 8.98 14.76
N TYR A 180 -5.08 7.88 14.27
CA TYR A 180 -4.54 7.11 13.14
C TYR A 180 -4.80 7.83 11.84
N ARG A 181 -3.78 7.88 11.00
CA ARG A 181 -3.83 8.50 9.69
C ARG A 181 -3.64 7.45 8.61
N HIS A 182 -4.73 7.02 8.01
CA HIS A 182 -4.69 6.12 6.86
C HIS A 182 -4.10 6.82 5.62
N THR A 183 -3.60 6.04 4.68
CA THR A 183 -3.10 6.52 3.39
C THR A 183 -3.73 5.76 2.25
N VAL A 184 -3.96 6.44 1.14
CA VAL A 184 -4.31 5.81 -0.14
C VAL A 184 -3.07 5.73 -1.02
N GLU A 185 -2.88 4.56 -1.65
CA GLU A 185 -1.68 4.27 -2.43
C GLU A 185 -2.00 4.26 -3.92
N HIS A 186 -1.08 4.80 -4.70
CA HIS A 186 -1.15 5.00 -6.14
C HIS A 186 -2.09 6.14 -6.53
N VAL A 187 -3.37 6.08 -6.18
CA VAL A 187 -4.38 7.12 -6.47
C VAL A 187 -4.29 7.56 -7.94
N GLN A 188 -4.18 6.56 -8.85
CA GLN A 188 -3.98 6.85 -10.27
C GLN A 188 -5.10 7.72 -10.84
N LEU A 189 -6.32 7.51 -10.35
CA LEU A 189 -7.48 8.34 -10.68
C LEU A 189 -8.13 8.86 -9.40
N ALA A 190 -8.25 10.17 -9.29
CA ALA A 190 -9.06 10.82 -8.27
C ALA A 190 -9.70 12.09 -8.84
N THR A 191 -10.92 12.37 -8.43
CA THR A 191 -11.61 13.62 -8.76
C THR A 191 -11.20 14.74 -7.80
N GLU A 192 -11.38 16.01 -8.19
CA GLU A 192 -11.13 17.16 -7.31
C GLU A 192 -11.94 17.07 -5.99
N ASN A 193 -13.20 16.59 -6.08
CA ASN A 193 -14.02 16.36 -4.88
C ASN A 193 -13.42 15.28 -3.98
N GLN A 194 -12.90 14.19 -4.53
CA GLN A 194 -12.25 13.16 -3.74
C GLN A 194 -10.97 13.66 -3.08
N LEU A 195 -10.17 14.47 -3.77
CA LEU A 195 -8.98 15.09 -3.18
C LEU A 195 -9.33 16.02 -2.01
N ALA A 196 -10.36 16.86 -2.16
CA ALA A 196 -10.86 17.70 -1.05
C ALA A 196 -11.25 16.84 0.16
N ARG A 197 -12.01 15.77 -0.06
CA ARG A 197 -12.46 14.85 1.01
C ARG A 197 -11.31 14.04 1.64
N LEU A 198 -10.26 13.69 0.88
CA LEU A 198 -9.04 13.10 1.45
C LEU A 198 -8.41 14.05 2.47
N HIS A 199 -8.32 15.33 2.14
CA HIS A 199 -7.84 16.36 3.06
C HIS A 199 -8.72 16.49 4.31
N GLU A 200 -10.05 16.64 4.12
CA GLU A 200 -11.03 16.77 5.21
C GLU A 200 -10.97 15.61 6.21
N LEU A 201 -10.79 14.38 5.71
CA LEU A 201 -10.70 13.16 6.52
C LEU A 201 -9.28 12.86 7.02
N ASN A 202 -8.31 13.76 6.77
CA ASN A 202 -6.91 13.59 7.11
C ASN A 202 -6.30 12.29 6.57
N ILE A 203 -6.67 11.90 5.35
CA ILE A 203 -6.12 10.74 4.64
C ILE A 203 -4.93 11.21 3.81
N GLY A 204 -3.78 10.55 3.95
CA GLY A 204 -2.60 10.80 3.13
C GLY A 204 -2.74 10.16 1.73
N ALA A 205 -2.02 10.69 0.73
CA ALA A 205 -1.97 10.12 -0.60
C ALA A 205 -0.53 9.91 -1.05
N ASN A 206 -0.24 8.73 -1.57
CA ASN A 206 1.07 8.36 -2.10
C ASN A 206 0.94 8.02 -3.58
N PHE A 207 1.37 8.94 -4.44
CA PHE A 207 1.29 8.81 -5.89
C PHE A 207 2.45 8.01 -6.47
N PHE A 208 2.24 7.41 -7.64
CA PHE A 208 3.24 6.61 -8.32
C PHE A 208 3.42 7.07 -9.79
N ALA A 209 4.17 8.14 -9.98
CA ALA A 209 4.38 8.81 -11.28
C ALA A 209 4.85 7.87 -12.41
N ASN A 210 5.45 6.72 -12.08
CA ASN A 210 5.88 5.71 -13.05
C ASN A 210 4.71 5.15 -13.89
N HIS A 211 3.48 5.19 -13.37
CA HIS A 211 2.31 4.81 -14.16
C HIS A 211 2.15 5.69 -15.39
N LEU A 212 2.35 7.01 -15.29
CA LEU A 212 2.31 7.90 -16.45
C LEU A 212 3.51 7.70 -17.36
N TYR A 213 4.70 7.55 -16.79
CA TYR A 213 5.92 7.42 -17.57
C TYR A 213 5.94 6.16 -18.46
N TYR A 214 5.54 5.02 -17.91
CA TYR A 214 5.58 3.74 -18.63
C TYR A 214 4.27 3.38 -19.35
N TRP A 215 3.14 3.89 -18.90
CA TRP A 215 1.82 3.43 -19.33
C TRP A 215 0.91 4.56 -19.84
N GLY A 216 1.36 5.83 -19.83
CA GLY A 216 0.53 6.98 -20.19
C GLY A 216 -0.15 6.83 -21.55
N ASP A 217 0.60 6.46 -22.59
CA ASP A 217 0.06 6.26 -23.93
C ASP A 217 -0.95 5.10 -23.98
N VAL A 218 -0.62 3.98 -23.32
CA VAL A 218 -1.53 2.83 -23.21
C VAL A 218 -2.81 3.20 -22.46
N HIS A 219 -2.68 4.00 -21.41
CA HIS A 219 -3.85 4.49 -20.67
C HIS A 219 -4.72 5.40 -21.52
N ALA A 220 -4.14 6.27 -22.34
CA ALA A 220 -4.87 7.14 -23.24
C ALA A 220 -5.60 6.36 -24.35
N GLU A 221 -4.97 5.33 -24.88
CA GLU A 221 -5.47 4.60 -26.05
C GLU A 221 -6.44 3.47 -25.67
N TYR A 222 -6.19 2.74 -24.58
CA TYR A 222 -6.90 1.49 -24.30
C TYR A 222 -7.68 1.46 -22.99
N THR A 223 -7.25 2.15 -21.93
CA THR A 223 -7.84 1.91 -20.61
C THR A 223 -8.78 3.02 -20.13
N VAL A 224 -8.30 4.22 -19.89
CA VAL A 224 -9.11 5.33 -19.36
C VAL A 224 -9.49 6.36 -20.42
N GLY A 225 -8.82 6.34 -21.56
CA GLY A 225 -9.08 7.22 -22.69
C GLY A 225 -8.36 8.58 -22.62
N PRO A 226 -8.39 9.35 -23.74
CA PRO A 226 -7.55 10.53 -23.93
C PRO A 226 -7.92 11.73 -23.03
N TYR A 227 -9.10 11.71 -22.43
CA TYR A 227 -9.55 12.77 -21.51
C TYR A 227 -9.14 12.46 -20.06
N GLU A 228 -9.43 11.25 -19.57
CA GLU A 228 -9.16 10.87 -18.19
C GLU A 228 -7.66 10.70 -17.92
N VAL A 229 -6.86 10.26 -18.91
CA VAL A 229 -5.40 10.14 -18.75
C VAL A 229 -4.74 11.46 -18.34
N LYS A 230 -5.28 12.60 -18.77
CA LYS A 230 -4.77 13.93 -18.42
C LYS A 230 -4.97 14.28 -16.94
N ARG A 231 -5.79 13.52 -16.24
CA ARG A 231 -6.13 13.70 -14.83
C ARG A 231 -5.54 12.59 -13.95
N MET A 232 -4.78 11.67 -14.55
CA MET A 232 -4.10 10.63 -13.80
C MET A 232 -2.97 11.21 -12.94
N GLU A 233 -2.70 10.55 -11.83
CA GLU A 233 -1.66 10.94 -10.85
C GLU A 233 -1.79 12.43 -10.48
N PRO A 234 -2.92 12.87 -9.90
CA PRO A 234 -3.26 14.29 -9.76
C PRO A 234 -2.47 14.99 -8.64
N MET A 235 -1.15 14.85 -8.63
CA MET A 235 -0.25 15.34 -7.57
C MET A 235 -0.37 16.84 -7.33
N ARG A 236 -0.45 17.66 -8.41
CA ARG A 236 -0.59 19.10 -8.28
C ARG A 236 -1.93 19.48 -7.64
N SER A 237 -3.02 18.84 -8.08
CA SER A 237 -4.35 19.05 -7.49
C SER A 237 -4.37 18.62 -6.03
N ALA A 238 -3.75 17.49 -5.68
CA ALA A 238 -3.65 17.04 -4.30
C ALA A 238 -2.97 18.07 -3.40
N VAL A 239 -1.84 18.64 -3.85
CA VAL A 239 -1.16 19.73 -3.13
C VAL A 239 -2.07 20.94 -2.96
N ASN A 240 -2.78 21.34 -4.03
CA ASN A 240 -3.70 22.49 -3.98
C ASN A 240 -4.87 22.28 -3.01
N HIS A 241 -5.32 21.04 -2.81
CA HIS A 241 -6.33 20.66 -1.80
C HIS A 241 -5.73 20.41 -0.41
N GLY A 242 -4.42 20.55 -0.22
CA GLY A 242 -3.77 20.32 1.07
C GLY A 242 -3.64 18.83 1.45
N VAL A 243 -3.80 17.91 0.52
CA VAL A 243 -3.52 16.48 0.72
C VAL A 243 -2.02 16.29 0.94
N ARG A 244 -1.65 15.51 1.94
CA ARG A 244 -0.25 15.25 2.31
C ARG A 244 0.16 13.84 1.97
#